data_5038e298d73894a9cc007ed1770b9e93
#
_entry.id   5038e298d73894a9cc007ed1770b9e93
#
_cell.length_a   1.000
_cell.length_b   1.000
_cell.length_c   1.000
_cell.angle_alpha   90.00
_cell.angle_beta   90.00
_cell.angle_gamma   90.00
#
_symmetry.space_group_name_H-M   'P 1'
#
loop_
_entity.id
_entity.type
_entity.pdbx_description
1 polymer ?
#
loop_
_entity_poly.entity_id
_entity_poly.type
_entity_poly.pdbx_seq_one_letter_code
_entity_poly.pdbx_strand_id
1 'polypeptide(L)'
;MPSVEGDITELRRAAEERAEEIRAGVNVTALTEQLREFGETGILKLTSDPVRADILDEAKQAVCSDRNAEYGEPIENFSRWAGACNALGYRRPDGGLLKPHDLAVIMGLGKLSRSVQSPDKRDTWVDLAGYAAVGGELVTLED
;
A
#
# COMPACT_ATOMS: atom_id res chain seq x y z
N MET A 1 -38.94 -30.05 1.05
CA MET A 1 -37.57 -30.27 1.49
C MET A 1 -36.70 -30.27 0.25
N PRO A 2 -35.76 -29.37 0.05
CA PRO A 2 -34.82 -29.46 -1.06
C PRO A 2 -33.96 -30.72 -0.90
N SER A 3 -33.72 -31.44 -1.99
CA SER A 3 -32.99 -32.71 -1.94
C SER A 3 -31.51 -32.45 -1.73
N VAL A 4 -30.90 -33.12 -0.78
CA VAL A 4 -29.48 -33.03 -0.41
C VAL A 4 -28.58 -33.41 -1.62
N GLU A 5 -29.06 -34.15 -2.61
CA GLU A 5 -28.32 -34.55 -3.81
C GLU A 5 -28.06 -33.38 -4.79
N GLY A 6 -29.00 -32.42 -4.88
CA GLY A 6 -28.79 -31.21 -5.72
C GLY A 6 -27.66 -30.31 -5.18
N ASP A 7 -27.57 -30.21 -3.88
CA ASP A 7 -26.59 -29.36 -3.18
C ASP A 7 -25.16 -29.90 -3.34
N ILE A 8 -24.98 -31.20 -3.29
CA ILE A 8 -23.64 -31.84 -3.46
C ILE A 8 -23.13 -31.72 -4.90
N THR A 9 -24.01 -31.76 -5.89
CA THR A 9 -23.65 -31.63 -7.31
C THR A 9 -23.22 -30.20 -7.64
N GLU A 10 -23.91 -29.21 -7.10
CA GLU A 10 -23.52 -27.80 -7.23
C GLU A 10 -22.18 -27.49 -6.54
N LEU A 11 -21.97 -28.00 -5.34
CA LEU A 11 -20.72 -27.85 -4.62
C LEU A 11 -19.53 -28.49 -5.36
N ARG A 12 -19.73 -29.66 -5.98
CA ARG A 12 -18.70 -30.31 -6.80
C ARG A 12 -18.35 -29.49 -8.03
N ARG A 13 -19.35 -28.98 -8.76
CA ARG A 13 -19.11 -28.12 -9.93
C ARG A 13 -18.34 -26.85 -9.55
N ALA A 14 -18.75 -26.17 -8.49
CA ALA A 14 -18.05 -24.98 -8.00
C ALA A 14 -16.60 -25.27 -7.55
N ALA A 15 -16.35 -26.44 -6.98
CA ALA A 15 -15.00 -26.86 -6.60
C ALA A 15 -14.14 -27.19 -7.82
N GLU A 16 -14.71 -27.78 -8.88
CA GLU A 16 -14.02 -28.09 -10.14
C GLU A 16 -13.68 -26.81 -10.90
N GLU A 17 -14.61 -25.85 -11.02
CA GLU A 17 -14.39 -24.54 -11.63
C GLU A 17 -13.27 -23.78 -10.91
N ARG A 18 -13.29 -23.79 -9.57
CA ARG A 18 -12.23 -23.15 -8.77
C ARG A 18 -10.88 -23.83 -8.89
N ALA A 19 -10.86 -25.17 -9.01
CA ALA A 19 -9.64 -25.92 -9.24
C ALA A 19 -9.04 -25.63 -10.64
N GLU A 20 -9.88 -25.38 -11.64
CA GLU A 20 -9.46 -24.99 -12.98
C GLU A 20 -8.90 -23.56 -13.01
N GLU A 21 -9.54 -22.61 -12.34
CA GLU A 21 -9.01 -21.25 -12.16
C GLU A 21 -7.64 -21.24 -11.48
N ILE A 22 -7.48 -22.05 -10.43
CA ILE A 22 -6.20 -22.19 -9.73
C ILE A 22 -5.14 -22.80 -10.66
N ARG A 23 -5.48 -23.82 -11.45
CA ARG A 23 -4.54 -24.43 -12.41
C ARG A 23 -4.13 -23.48 -13.53
N ALA A 24 -5.04 -22.66 -14.03
CA ALA A 24 -4.76 -21.67 -15.06
C ALA A 24 -3.84 -20.54 -14.56
N GLY A 25 -3.87 -20.24 -13.27
CA GLY A 25 -3.00 -19.22 -12.62
C GLY A 25 -1.68 -19.78 -12.10
N VAL A 26 -1.49 -21.11 -12.03
CA VAL A 26 -0.28 -21.71 -11.48
C VAL A 26 0.79 -21.88 -12.57
N ASN A 27 1.89 -21.16 -12.42
CA ASN A 27 3.10 -21.42 -13.22
C ASN A 27 3.75 -22.72 -12.72
N VAL A 28 3.49 -23.83 -13.44
CA VAL A 28 3.96 -25.17 -13.08
C VAL A 28 5.49 -25.24 -12.97
N THR A 29 6.21 -24.50 -13.83
CA THR A 29 7.68 -24.46 -13.81
C THR A 29 8.19 -23.79 -12.53
N ALA A 30 7.59 -22.67 -12.14
CA ALA A 30 7.92 -21.98 -10.91
C ALA A 30 7.60 -22.83 -9.66
N LEU A 31 6.47 -23.53 -9.66
CA LEU A 31 6.08 -24.42 -8.57
C LEU A 31 7.04 -25.60 -8.43
N THR A 32 7.49 -26.19 -9.56
CA THR A 32 8.45 -27.29 -9.56
C THR A 32 9.79 -26.86 -8.97
N GLU A 33 10.27 -25.67 -9.33
CA GLU A 33 11.51 -25.10 -8.78
C GLU A 33 11.42 -24.85 -7.28
N GLN A 34 10.27 -24.32 -6.82
CA GLN A 34 10.02 -24.11 -5.39
C GLN A 34 9.99 -25.40 -4.58
N LEU A 35 9.35 -26.45 -5.13
CA LEU A 35 9.31 -27.77 -4.48
C LEU A 35 10.71 -28.39 -4.40
N ARG A 36 11.55 -28.20 -5.42
CA ARG A 36 12.95 -28.61 -5.41
C ARG A 36 13.73 -27.87 -4.32
N GLU A 37 13.63 -26.53 -4.28
CA GLU A 37 14.29 -25.70 -3.28
C GLU A 37 13.82 -26.03 -1.84
N PHE A 38 12.53 -26.33 -1.67
CA PHE A 38 11.99 -26.81 -0.39
C PHE A 38 12.58 -28.13 0.04
N GLY A 39 12.75 -29.09 -0.90
CA GLY A 39 13.40 -30.37 -0.62
C GLY A 39 14.85 -30.24 -0.17
N GLU A 40 15.56 -29.21 -0.64
CA GLU A 40 16.95 -28.92 -0.28
C GLU A 40 17.11 -28.11 1.01
N THR A 41 16.22 -27.14 1.25
CA THR A 41 16.37 -26.15 2.34
C THR A 41 15.33 -26.27 3.44
N GLY A 42 14.24 -27.00 3.23
CA GLY A 42 13.08 -27.06 4.14
C GLY A 42 12.28 -25.73 4.21
N ILE A 43 12.54 -24.80 3.31
CA ILE A 43 11.90 -23.48 3.27
C ILE A 43 11.11 -23.31 1.99
N LEU A 44 9.78 -23.21 2.09
CA LEU A 44 8.92 -22.88 0.95
C LEU A 44 8.94 -21.35 0.74
N LYS A 45 9.65 -20.89 -0.30
CA LYS A 45 9.53 -19.49 -0.75
C LYS A 45 8.27 -19.33 -1.58
N LEU A 46 7.39 -18.42 -1.16
CA LEU A 46 6.27 -18.00 -1.99
C LEU A 46 6.83 -17.25 -3.20
N THR A 47 6.42 -17.62 -4.42
CA THR A 47 6.90 -17.04 -5.70
C THR A 47 6.36 -15.65 -5.98
N SER A 48 5.35 -15.20 -5.26
CA SER A 48 4.86 -13.82 -5.32
C SER A 48 5.44 -13.01 -4.19
N ASP A 49 5.90 -11.82 -4.49
CA ASP A 49 6.23 -10.85 -3.46
C ASP A 49 5.02 -10.63 -2.55
N PRO A 50 5.23 -10.48 -1.24
CA PRO A 50 4.12 -10.26 -0.34
C PRO A 50 3.42 -8.95 -0.70
N VAL A 51 2.10 -8.88 -0.54
CA VAL A 51 1.26 -7.70 -0.86
C VAL A 51 1.83 -6.39 -0.30
N ARG A 52 2.54 -6.46 0.83
CA ARG A 52 3.24 -5.29 1.40
C ARG A 52 4.38 -4.77 0.52
N ALA A 53 5.07 -5.62 -0.26
CA ALA A 53 6.09 -5.18 -1.21
C ALA A 53 5.45 -4.40 -2.35
N ASP A 54 4.36 -4.90 -2.91
CA ASP A 54 3.61 -4.21 -3.96
C ASP A 54 3.12 -2.83 -3.50
N ILE A 55 2.65 -2.70 -2.24
CA ILE A 55 2.22 -1.42 -1.67
C ILE A 55 3.40 -0.44 -1.59
N LEU A 56 4.59 -0.92 -1.19
CA LEU A 56 5.78 -0.09 -1.09
C LEU A 56 6.28 0.34 -2.48
N ASP A 57 6.23 -0.55 -3.47
CA ASP A 57 6.63 -0.23 -4.85
C ASP A 57 5.68 0.78 -5.50
N GLU A 58 4.37 0.64 -5.32
CA GLU A 58 3.39 1.63 -5.75
C GLU A 58 3.60 2.98 -5.05
N ALA A 59 3.85 2.99 -3.75
CA ALA A 59 4.14 4.21 -3.00
C ALA A 59 5.42 4.89 -3.51
N LYS A 60 6.49 4.12 -3.74
CA LYS A 60 7.73 4.62 -4.33
C LYS A 60 7.49 5.24 -5.70
N GLN A 61 6.76 4.56 -6.59
CA GLN A 61 6.43 5.11 -7.90
C GLN A 61 5.64 6.42 -7.77
N ALA A 62 4.63 6.46 -6.91
CA ALA A 62 3.80 7.63 -6.72
C ALA A 62 4.60 8.85 -6.23
N VAL A 63 5.52 8.69 -5.26
CA VAL A 63 6.24 9.82 -4.67
C VAL A 63 7.53 10.20 -5.39
N CYS A 64 8.16 9.26 -6.14
CA CYS A 64 9.43 9.52 -6.82
C CYS A 64 9.28 9.86 -8.31
N SER A 65 8.12 9.64 -8.93
CA SER A 65 7.95 9.79 -10.37
C SER A 65 6.74 10.65 -10.73
N ASP A 66 5.55 10.18 -10.43
CA ASP A 66 4.32 10.76 -11.01
C ASP A 66 3.98 12.13 -10.41
N ARG A 67 4.08 12.27 -9.09
CA ARG A 67 3.69 13.51 -8.39
C ARG A 67 4.70 14.64 -8.56
N ASN A 68 6.00 14.32 -8.65
CA ASN A 68 7.03 15.35 -8.85
C ASN A 68 6.90 16.03 -10.22
N ALA A 69 6.48 15.28 -11.24
CA ALA A 69 6.23 15.83 -12.57
C ALA A 69 5.03 16.80 -12.59
N GLU A 70 4.00 16.56 -11.75
CA GLU A 70 2.76 17.34 -11.73
C GLU A 70 2.80 18.50 -10.72
N TYR A 71 3.36 18.27 -9.53
CA TYR A 71 3.28 19.22 -8.40
C TYR A 71 4.61 19.85 -8.00
N GLY A 72 5.74 19.46 -8.61
CA GLY A 72 7.09 19.86 -8.24
C GLY A 72 7.65 19.07 -7.06
N GLU A 73 8.85 19.42 -6.64
CA GLU A 73 9.54 18.74 -5.55
C GLU A 73 8.75 18.81 -4.23
N PRO A 74 8.73 17.73 -3.43
CA PRO A 74 8.00 17.68 -2.17
C PRO A 74 8.35 18.84 -1.23
N ILE A 75 9.64 19.18 -1.10
CA ILE A 75 10.07 20.26 -0.21
C ILE A 75 9.43 21.61 -0.58
N GLU A 76 9.34 21.93 -1.87
CA GLU A 76 8.74 23.19 -2.33
C GLU A 76 7.22 23.20 -2.09
N ASN A 77 6.55 22.10 -2.43
CA ASN A 77 5.10 21.99 -2.30
C ASN A 77 4.66 22.05 -0.83
N PHE A 78 5.28 21.25 0.03
CA PHE A 78 4.94 21.22 1.46
C PHE A 78 5.37 22.49 2.18
N SER A 79 6.46 23.16 1.77
CA SER A 79 6.84 24.47 2.29
C SER A 79 5.80 25.55 1.97
N ARG A 80 5.30 25.61 0.74
CA ARG A 80 4.21 26.52 0.36
C ARG A 80 2.97 26.28 1.19
N TRP A 81 2.65 25.02 1.43
CA TRP A 81 1.47 24.64 2.20
C TRP A 81 1.62 24.98 3.69
N ALA A 82 2.76 24.67 4.30
CA ALA A 82 3.07 25.07 5.66
C ALA A 82 3.00 26.60 5.83
N GLY A 83 3.56 27.34 4.87
CA GLY A 83 3.49 28.80 4.84
C GLY A 83 2.05 29.33 4.82
N ALA A 84 1.18 28.76 3.98
CA ALA A 84 -0.23 29.13 3.92
C ALA A 84 -0.96 28.82 5.22
N CYS A 85 -0.76 27.66 5.82
CA CYS A 85 -1.33 27.31 7.13
C CYS A 85 -0.87 28.24 8.22
N ASN A 86 0.42 28.59 8.24
CA ASN A 86 0.99 29.54 9.19
C ASN A 86 0.40 30.95 9.03
N ALA A 87 0.17 31.40 7.80
CA ALA A 87 -0.47 32.69 7.52
C ALA A 87 -1.93 32.72 8.01
N LEU A 88 -2.63 31.59 8.00
CA LEU A 88 -3.98 31.43 8.54
C LEU A 88 -4.00 31.30 10.08
N GLY A 89 -2.85 31.31 10.75
CA GLY A 89 -2.75 31.23 12.19
C GLY A 89 -2.61 29.82 12.78
N TYR A 90 -2.53 28.78 11.96
CA TYR A 90 -2.25 27.42 12.44
C TYR A 90 -0.85 27.34 13.05
N ARG A 91 -0.72 26.57 14.12
CA ARG A 91 0.53 26.43 14.88
C ARG A 91 0.70 25.00 15.37
N ARG A 92 1.94 24.64 15.63
CA ARG A 92 2.30 23.41 16.34
C ARG A 92 1.80 23.47 17.80
N PRO A 93 1.67 22.33 18.50
CA PRO A 93 1.26 22.30 19.90
C PRO A 93 2.14 23.12 20.85
N ASP A 94 3.43 23.30 20.50
CA ASP A 94 4.39 24.12 21.23
C ASP A 94 4.29 25.64 20.92
N GLY A 95 3.36 26.02 20.03
CA GLY A 95 3.18 27.39 19.53
C GLY A 95 4.09 27.76 18.36
N GLY A 96 4.97 26.87 17.94
CA GLY A 96 5.87 27.08 16.80
C GLY A 96 5.13 27.08 15.45
N LEU A 97 5.83 27.52 14.41
CA LEU A 97 5.32 27.45 13.04
C LEU A 97 5.29 25.99 12.56
N LEU A 98 4.25 25.65 11.77
CA LEU A 98 4.21 24.39 11.05
C LEU A 98 5.37 24.35 10.05
N LYS A 99 6.03 23.21 10.02
CA LYS A 99 7.12 22.88 9.10
C LYS A 99 6.60 21.97 7.97
N PRO A 100 7.32 21.83 6.85
CA PRO A 100 6.91 20.95 5.73
C PRO A 100 6.54 19.53 6.17
N HIS A 101 7.34 18.90 7.02
CA HIS A 101 7.07 17.52 7.48
C HIS A 101 5.78 17.41 8.31
N ASP A 102 5.37 18.45 9.04
CA ASP A 102 4.10 18.44 9.80
C ASP A 102 2.90 18.24 8.85
N LEU A 103 2.98 18.81 7.64
CA LEU A 103 1.93 18.65 6.63
C LEU A 103 1.87 17.20 6.09
N ALA A 104 3.01 16.55 5.92
CA ALA A 104 3.04 15.13 5.53
C ALA A 104 2.38 14.25 6.60
N VAL A 105 2.63 14.54 7.88
CA VAL A 105 1.95 13.86 9.01
C VAL A 105 0.45 14.12 8.99
N ILE A 106 0.00 15.36 8.79
CA ILE A 106 -1.42 15.72 8.73
C ILE A 106 -2.12 14.97 7.58
N MET A 107 -1.49 14.87 6.41
CA MET A 107 -2.03 14.12 5.28
C MET A 107 -2.12 12.62 5.58
N GLY A 108 -1.10 12.05 6.20
CA GLY A 108 -1.12 10.66 6.67
C GLY A 108 -2.26 10.40 7.65
N LEU A 109 -2.49 11.28 8.62
CA LEU A 109 -3.62 11.21 9.57
C LEU A 109 -4.97 11.24 8.85
N GLY A 110 -5.10 12.08 7.81
CA GLY A 110 -6.31 12.12 6.98
C GLY A 110 -6.58 10.78 6.25
N LYS A 111 -5.54 10.13 5.75
CA LYS A 111 -5.66 8.79 5.13
C LYS A 111 -5.96 7.71 6.18
N LEU A 112 -5.31 7.76 7.33
CA LEU A 112 -5.56 6.84 8.43
C LEU A 112 -7.02 6.93 8.93
N SER A 113 -7.58 8.14 9.07
CA SER A 113 -8.99 8.33 9.43
C SER A 113 -9.95 7.64 8.44
N ARG A 114 -9.64 7.67 7.14
CA ARG A 114 -10.45 7.01 6.11
C ARG A 114 -10.36 5.49 6.16
N SER A 115 -9.22 4.92 6.58
CA SER A 115 -9.03 3.47 6.67
C SER A 115 -9.97 2.81 7.69
N VAL A 116 -10.49 3.55 8.66
CA VAL A 116 -11.46 3.05 9.63
C VAL A 116 -12.76 2.59 8.95
N GLN A 117 -13.19 3.31 7.91
CA GLN A 117 -14.42 2.97 7.18
C GLN A 117 -14.18 2.05 5.98
N SER A 118 -13.00 2.11 5.38
CA SER A 118 -12.64 1.36 4.17
C SER A 118 -11.22 0.78 4.32
N PRO A 119 -11.05 -0.23 5.20
CA PRO A 119 -9.74 -0.80 5.49
C PRO A 119 -9.16 -1.61 4.33
N ASP A 120 -9.99 -2.06 3.41
CA ASP A 120 -9.66 -2.81 2.20
C ASP A 120 -9.21 -1.92 1.03
N LYS A 121 -9.36 -0.59 1.16
CA LYS A 121 -8.98 0.34 0.10
C LYS A 121 -7.45 0.46 -0.01
N ARG A 122 -6.88 -0.20 -1.02
CA ARG A 122 -5.43 -0.27 -1.28
C ARG A 122 -4.77 1.11 -1.37
N ASP A 123 -5.37 2.04 -2.10
CA ASP A 123 -4.91 3.43 -2.27
C ASP A 123 -4.60 4.12 -0.93
N THR A 124 -5.39 3.86 0.09
CA THR A 124 -5.17 4.42 1.44
C THR A 124 -3.83 3.98 2.03
N TRP A 125 -3.46 2.71 1.86
CA TRP A 125 -2.21 2.17 2.38
C TRP A 125 -1.00 2.60 1.56
N VAL A 126 -1.14 2.70 0.23
CA VAL A 126 -0.13 3.27 -0.67
C VAL A 126 0.16 4.72 -0.31
N ASP A 127 -0.86 5.54 -0.14
CA ASP A 127 -0.71 6.95 0.25
C ASP A 127 -0.08 7.11 1.64
N LEU A 128 -0.46 6.28 2.63
CA LEU A 128 0.16 6.30 3.95
C LEU A 128 1.66 6.01 3.88
N ALA A 129 2.07 5.00 3.12
CA ALA A 129 3.48 4.68 2.90
C ALA A 129 4.21 5.84 2.20
N GLY A 130 3.57 6.45 1.20
CA GLY A 130 4.09 7.62 0.48
C GLY A 130 4.29 8.83 1.38
N TYR A 131 3.30 9.20 2.20
CA TYR A 131 3.44 10.32 3.14
C TYR A 131 4.47 10.06 4.24
N ALA A 132 4.62 8.80 4.69
CA ALA A 132 5.67 8.44 5.64
C ALA A 132 7.07 8.65 5.04
N ALA A 133 7.27 8.22 3.78
CA ALA A 133 8.53 8.40 3.08
C ALA A 133 8.86 9.89 2.84
N VAL A 134 7.90 10.66 2.31
CA VAL A 134 8.05 12.10 2.07
C VAL A 134 8.31 12.86 3.39
N GLY A 135 7.55 12.55 4.45
CA GLY A 135 7.75 13.19 5.75
C GLY A 135 9.14 12.93 6.33
N GLY A 136 9.62 11.68 6.21
CA GLY A 136 10.98 11.32 6.62
C GLY A 136 12.08 12.07 5.84
N GLU A 137 11.92 12.22 4.52
CA GLU A 137 12.83 13.01 3.68
C GLU A 137 12.82 14.49 4.07
N LEU A 138 11.63 15.09 4.22
CA LEU A 138 11.47 16.50 4.57
C LEU A 138 12.19 16.87 5.88
N VAL A 139 12.16 15.98 6.88
CA VAL A 139 12.90 16.21 8.15
C VAL A 139 14.40 16.34 7.89
N THR A 140 14.97 15.56 6.97
CA THR A 140 16.41 15.61 6.65
C THR A 140 16.82 16.86 5.87
N LEU A 141 15.87 17.54 5.24
CA LEU A 141 16.11 18.76 4.45
C LEU A 141 15.86 20.06 5.24
N GLU A 142 15.33 19.95 6.47
CA GLU A 142 15.02 21.10 7.33
C GLU A 142 16.17 21.50 8.29
N ASP A 143 17.21 20.66 8.38
CA ASP A 143 18.42 20.91 9.18
C ASP A 143 19.45 21.71 8.36
#